data_cf45caa4974c28b80657ec4d6a60dc74
#
_entry.id   cf45caa4974c28b80657ec4d6a60dc74
#
_cell.length_a   1.000
_cell.length_b   1.000
_cell.length_c   1.000
_cell.angle_alpha   90.00
_cell.angle_beta   90.00
_cell.angle_gamma   90.00
#
_symmetry.space_group_name_H-M   'P 1'
#
loop_
_entity.id
_entity.type
_entity.pdbx_description
1 polymer ?
#
loop_
_entity_poly.entity_id
_entity_poly.type
_entity_poly.pdbx_seq_one_letter_code
_entity_poly.pdbx_strand_id
1 'polypeptide(L)'
;MIVGRKIEQEKLLEAKHSEYSQFIAVYGRRRVGKTFLIRETFDYTFTFQHTGLAKGKTSVQLENFRQSLIEAGYDNCPHPKTWLDAFNLLKIVIKESKDVKKVIFIDELPWLDTPKSDFMMALEHFWNGWATARKDILLIVCGSATSWIISKIIHNHGGLHNRLTGRILLQPFSLSECEEYAESLGLTMSREQILENYMIMGGIPYYWSFMSKSLSQVQNIDAIFFARDGQLRNEFSQLYASLFKKEEPYIAIVTALAQKKIGLTRSEIIESTGLRGNGGLTRKLSELEECGFIRKYSTPGKKAKDALYQLIDNYTLLVIGLKHNTLYQSNSENVHSSLFTLRNYTIIFFYQSIYSYFRYVSHFFIV
;
A
#
# COMPACT_ATOMS: atom_id res chain seq x y z
N MET A 1 9.59 -12.21 12.67
CA MET A 1 9.47 -13.34 11.69
C MET A 1 8.49 -12.94 10.59
N ILE A 2 8.86 -13.06 9.33
CA ILE A 2 7.99 -12.78 8.18
C ILE A 2 7.08 -13.99 7.97
N VAL A 3 5.78 -13.70 7.81
CA VAL A 3 4.79 -14.70 7.40
C VAL A 3 4.51 -14.52 5.92
N GLY A 4 4.44 -15.59 5.17
CA GLY A 4 4.32 -15.55 3.72
C GLY A 4 5.52 -14.84 3.06
N ARG A 5 5.28 -14.15 1.96
CA ARG A 5 6.25 -13.23 1.29
C ARG A 5 7.57 -13.89 0.85
N LYS A 6 7.61 -15.19 0.68
CA LYS A 6 8.83 -15.92 0.32
C LYS A 6 9.43 -15.44 -0.99
N ILE A 7 8.57 -15.22 -2.01
CA ILE A 7 8.98 -14.75 -3.35
C ILE A 7 9.58 -13.34 -3.27
N GLU A 8 8.95 -12.46 -2.51
CA GLU A 8 9.43 -11.09 -2.36
C GLU A 8 10.74 -11.02 -1.58
N GLN A 9 10.88 -11.85 -0.54
CA GLN A 9 12.12 -12.01 0.21
C GLN A 9 13.26 -12.54 -0.66
N GLU A 10 13.01 -13.61 -1.42
CA GLU A 10 13.98 -14.21 -2.35
C GLU A 10 14.50 -13.17 -3.33
N LYS A 11 13.61 -12.38 -3.95
CA LYS A 11 14.01 -11.29 -4.86
C LYS A 11 14.92 -10.24 -4.21
N LEU A 12 14.64 -9.88 -2.94
CA LEU A 12 15.48 -8.93 -2.21
C LEU A 12 16.86 -9.53 -1.89
N LEU A 13 16.90 -10.81 -1.50
CA LEU A 13 18.14 -11.51 -1.21
C LEU A 13 18.97 -11.80 -2.47
N GLU A 14 18.33 -12.17 -3.57
CA GLU A 14 19.01 -12.31 -4.87
C GLU A 14 19.68 -10.99 -5.29
N ALA A 15 18.98 -9.87 -5.10
CA ALA A 15 19.56 -8.56 -5.38
C ALA A 15 20.73 -8.20 -4.46
N LYS A 16 20.70 -8.63 -3.19
CA LYS A 16 21.82 -8.48 -2.25
C LYS A 16 23.05 -9.26 -2.72
N HIS A 17 22.86 -10.45 -3.28
CA HIS A 17 23.93 -11.32 -3.75
C HIS A 17 24.35 -11.05 -5.21
N SER A 18 23.68 -10.14 -5.91
CA SER A 18 24.01 -9.79 -7.29
C SER A 18 25.43 -9.21 -7.41
N GLU A 19 26.16 -9.59 -8.47
CA GLU A 19 27.49 -9.02 -8.78
C GLU A 19 27.43 -7.58 -9.27
N TYR A 20 26.25 -7.03 -9.55
CA TYR A 20 26.04 -5.68 -10.03
C TYR A 20 25.21 -4.85 -9.08
N SER A 21 25.35 -3.53 -9.14
CA SER A 21 24.48 -2.63 -8.40
C SER A 21 23.03 -2.83 -8.79
N GLN A 22 22.15 -2.87 -7.78
CA GLN A 22 20.73 -3.13 -7.96
C GLN A 22 19.90 -1.95 -7.47
N PHE A 23 18.84 -1.62 -8.20
CA PHE A 23 17.86 -0.62 -7.80
C PHE A 23 16.46 -1.24 -7.79
N ILE A 24 15.91 -1.43 -6.59
CA ILE A 24 14.61 -2.08 -6.40
C ILE A 24 13.58 -1.08 -5.87
N ALA A 25 12.42 -1.04 -6.49
CA ALA A 25 11.25 -0.35 -5.98
C ALA A 25 10.27 -1.36 -5.35
N VAL A 26 9.97 -1.19 -4.04
CA VAL A 26 8.94 -1.94 -3.32
C VAL A 26 7.74 -1.03 -3.14
N TYR A 27 6.63 -1.38 -3.74
CA TYR A 27 5.43 -0.54 -3.74
C TYR A 27 4.16 -1.39 -3.54
N GLY A 28 3.04 -0.76 -3.36
CA GLY A 28 1.78 -1.40 -3.08
C GLY A 28 1.02 -0.66 -1.98
N ARG A 29 -0.17 -1.14 -1.70
CA ARG A 29 -1.10 -0.51 -0.78
C ARG A 29 -0.47 -0.16 0.57
N ARG A 30 -0.98 0.88 1.22
CA ARG A 30 -0.62 1.21 2.60
C ARG A 30 -0.96 0.04 3.55
N ARG A 31 -0.10 -0.19 4.55
CA ARG A 31 -0.29 -1.20 5.62
C ARG A 31 -0.16 -2.67 5.21
N VAL A 32 0.33 -2.96 4.01
CA VAL A 32 0.62 -4.34 3.56
C VAL A 32 1.97 -4.89 4.05
N GLY A 33 2.75 -4.08 4.81
CA GLY A 33 3.99 -4.52 5.42
C GLY A 33 5.27 -4.29 4.60
N LYS A 34 5.30 -3.31 3.66
CA LYS A 34 6.50 -3.02 2.83
C LYS A 34 7.77 -2.79 3.65
N THR A 35 7.72 -1.83 4.56
CA THR A 35 8.85 -1.47 5.44
C THR A 35 9.25 -2.65 6.33
N PHE A 36 8.27 -3.38 6.86
CA PHE A 36 8.49 -4.58 7.67
C PHE A 36 9.20 -5.67 6.87
N LEU A 37 8.74 -5.99 5.66
CA LEU A 37 9.37 -6.96 4.77
C LEU A 37 10.85 -6.61 4.53
N ILE A 38 11.14 -5.36 4.17
CA ILE A 38 12.50 -4.93 3.87
C ILE A 38 13.38 -5.06 5.13
N ARG A 39 12.92 -4.52 6.26
CA ARG A 39 13.69 -4.54 7.52
C ARG A 39 13.96 -5.96 8.02
N GLU A 40 12.97 -6.81 8.04
CA GLU A 40 13.11 -8.22 8.45
C GLU A 40 14.01 -9.02 7.48
N THR A 41 13.95 -8.75 6.17
CA THR A 41 14.80 -9.44 5.18
C THR A 41 16.29 -9.13 5.36
N PHE A 42 16.61 -7.94 5.85
CA PHE A 42 17.99 -7.50 6.07
C PHE A 42 18.39 -7.46 7.56
N ASP A 43 17.63 -8.11 8.44
CA ASP A 43 17.88 -8.16 9.89
C ASP A 43 18.10 -6.77 10.48
N TYR A 44 17.34 -5.76 10.00
CA TYR A 44 17.45 -4.35 10.39
C TYR A 44 18.84 -3.74 10.19
N THR A 45 19.69 -4.38 9.37
CA THR A 45 21.07 -3.96 9.11
C THR A 45 21.18 -3.32 7.73
N PHE A 46 21.49 -2.03 7.71
CA PHE A 46 21.62 -1.23 6.50
C PHE A 46 22.91 -0.39 6.56
N THR A 47 23.60 -0.24 5.42
CA THR A 47 24.68 0.73 5.29
C THR A 47 24.15 2.17 5.45
N PHE A 48 22.93 2.42 4.98
CA PHE A 48 22.20 3.66 5.17
C PHE A 48 20.71 3.40 5.13
N GLN A 49 19.97 3.95 6.09
CA GLN A 49 18.51 3.92 6.12
C GLN A 49 17.97 5.34 6.33
N HIS A 50 16.93 5.69 5.58
CA HIS A 50 16.26 6.97 5.70
C HIS A 50 14.75 6.83 5.50
N THR A 51 13.96 7.66 6.20
CA THR A 51 12.51 7.72 6.02
C THR A 51 12.07 9.15 5.77
N GLY A 52 11.37 9.38 4.67
CA GLY A 52 10.80 10.69 4.33
C GLY A 52 9.73 11.14 5.33
N LEU A 53 9.73 12.42 5.68
CA LEU A 53 8.79 13.04 6.61
C LEU A 53 7.51 13.46 5.89
N ALA A 54 6.36 12.99 6.37
CA ALA A 54 5.07 13.37 5.83
C ALA A 54 4.86 14.90 5.88
N LYS A 55 4.56 15.50 4.71
CA LYS A 55 4.30 16.96 4.58
C LYS A 55 5.46 17.87 5.02
N GLY A 56 6.68 17.35 5.17
CA GLY A 56 7.86 18.12 5.51
C GLY A 56 8.27 19.06 4.36
N LYS A 57 8.72 20.28 4.70
CA LYS A 57 9.35 21.20 3.73
C LYS A 57 10.72 20.66 3.33
N THR A 58 11.24 21.07 2.15
CA THR A 58 12.56 20.64 1.64
C THR A 58 13.69 20.78 2.67
N SER A 59 13.77 21.92 3.37
CA SER A 59 14.80 22.15 4.40
C SER A 59 14.71 21.17 5.58
N VAL A 60 13.48 20.80 5.99
CA VAL A 60 13.25 19.82 7.05
C VAL A 60 13.60 18.41 6.58
N GLN A 61 13.28 18.08 5.33
CA GLN A 61 13.67 16.81 4.72
C GLN A 61 15.19 16.66 4.64
N LEU A 62 15.89 17.70 4.21
CA LEU A 62 17.35 17.72 4.11
C LEU A 62 18.02 17.56 5.49
N GLU A 63 17.50 18.23 6.52
CA GLU A 63 18.02 18.06 7.88
C GLU A 63 17.73 16.66 8.42
N ASN A 64 16.56 16.10 8.18
CA ASN A 64 16.25 14.71 8.52
C ASN A 64 17.18 13.73 7.80
N PHE A 65 17.48 13.98 6.51
CA PHE A 65 18.43 13.16 5.75
C PHE A 65 19.85 13.26 6.34
N ARG A 66 20.28 14.46 6.73
CA ARG A 66 21.55 14.68 7.42
C ARG A 66 21.60 13.88 8.72
N GLN A 67 20.53 13.89 9.50
CA GLN A 67 20.47 13.10 10.73
C GLN A 67 20.66 11.61 10.46
N SER A 68 20.04 11.07 9.40
CA SER A 68 20.25 9.69 8.99
C SER A 68 21.70 9.40 8.54
N LEU A 69 22.41 10.38 7.98
CA LEU A 69 23.84 10.25 7.65
C LEU A 69 24.71 10.18 8.92
N ILE A 70 24.37 10.96 9.96
CA ILE A 70 25.04 10.89 11.26
C ILE A 70 24.80 9.53 11.91
N GLU A 71 23.57 9.04 11.91
CA GLU A 71 23.21 7.70 12.42
C GLU A 71 23.95 6.58 11.68
N ALA A 72 24.28 6.79 10.41
CA ALA A 72 25.09 5.87 9.60
C ALA A 72 26.60 6.03 9.79
N GLY A 73 27.06 6.82 10.79
CA GLY A 73 28.46 6.96 11.18
C GLY A 73 29.20 8.19 10.62
N TYR A 74 28.48 9.16 10.06
CA TYR A 74 29.10 10.42 9.60
C TYR A 74 28.98 11.53 10.67
N ASP A 75 29.72 11.42 11.77
CA ASP A 75 29.58 12.28 12.99
C ASP A 75 29.59 13.79 12.70
N ASN A 76 30.51 14.27 11.88
CA ASN A 76 30.66 15.69 11.55
C ASN A 76 29.99 16.04 10.19
N CYS A 77 28.85 15.44 9.89
CA CYS A 77 28.13 15.64 8.64
C CYS A 77 27.73 17.12 8.47
N PRO A 78 28.16 17.81 7.40
CA PRO A 78 27.78 19.19 7.14
C PRO A 78 26.29 19.26 6.75
N HIS A 79 25.67 20.45 6.90
CA HIS A 79 24.31 20.70 6.52
C HIS A 79 24.16 20.75 4.98
N PRO A 80 23.44 19.81 4.34
CA PRO A 80 23.20 19.88 2.91
C PRO A 80 22.24 21.01 2.58
N LYS A 81 22.54 21.81 1.54
CA LYS A 81 21.67 22.88 1.07
C LYS A 81 20.72 22.41 -0.02
N THR A 82 21.12 21.38 -0.73
CA THR A 82 20.39 20.77 -1.86
C THR A 82 20.37 19.24 -1.75
N TRP A 83 19.51 18.60 -2.51
CA TRP A 83 19.53 17.14 -2.62
C TRP A 83 20.78 16.61 -3.30
N LEU A 84 21.40 17.39 -4.20
CA LEU A 84 22.71 17.04 -4.75
C LEU A 84 23.79 16.98 -3.66
N ASP A 85 23.81 17.96 -2.74
CA ASP A 85 24.71 17.93 -1.60
C ASP A 85 24.43 16.71 -0.71
N ALA A 86 23.16 16.45 -0.39
CA ALA A 86 22.74 15.32 0.45
C ALA A 86 23.20 13.97 -0.14
N PHE A 87 23.00 13.74 -1.44
CA PHE A 87 23.50 12.53 -2.10
C PHE A 87 25.02 12.48 -2.21
N ASN A 88 25.71 13.61 -2.33
CA ASN A 88 27.18 13.63 -2.28
C ASN A 88 27.71 13.23 -0.91
N LEU A 89 27.07 13.67 0.18
CA LEU A 89 27.39 13.21 1.54
C LEU A 89 27.10 11.72 1.73
N LEU A 90 26.00 11.21 1.18
CA LEU A 90 25.69 9.77 1.16
C LEU A 90 26.80 8.95 0.47
N LYS A 91 27.37 9.45 -0.62
CA LYS A 91 28.50 8.78 -1.30
C LYS A 91 29.72 8.61 -0.38
N ILE A 92 29.94 9.51 0.58
CA ILE A 92 31.04 9.40 1.57
C ILE A 92 30.74 8.23 2.50
N VAL A 93 29.55 8.18 3.11
CA VAL A 93 29.12 7.07 3.98
C VAL A 93 29.25 5.72 3.26
N ILE A 94 28.80 5.65 2.01
CA ILE A 94 28.87 4.41 1.21
C ILE A 94 30.34 4.00 0.95
N LYS A 95 31.24 4.94 0.68
CA LYS A 95 32.67 4.65 0.45
C LYS A 95 33.40 4.17 1.70
N GLU A 96 33.03 4.71 2.86
CA GLU A 96 33.64 4.37 4.15
C GLU A 96 33.11 3.06 4.75
N SER A 97 31.93 2.62 4.32
CA SER A 97 31.36 1.34 4.75
C SER A 97 32.26 0.16 4.34
N LYS A 98 32.40 -0.79 5.26
CA LYS A 98 33.13 -2.06 5.06
C LYS A 98 32.25 -3.19 4.56
N ASP A 99 30.95 -2.96 4.42
CA ASP A 99 30.01 -3.97 3.93
C ASP A 99 30.41 -4.44 2.52
N VAL A 100 30.29 -5.73 2.24
CA VAL A 100 30.53 -6.26 0.89
C VAL A 100 29.48 -5.70 -0.08
N LYS A 101 28.21 -5.74 0.31
CA LYS A 101 27.08 -5.12 -0.41
C LYS A 101 26.49 -4.00 0.44
N LYS A 102 26.55 -2.78 -0.09
CA LYS A 102 26.02 -1.59 0.58
C LYS A 102 24.52 -1.53 0.38
N VAL A 103 23.77 -1.89 1.41
CA VAL A 103 22.31 -1.84 1.37
C VAL A 103 21.83 -0.46 1.80
N ILE A 104 21.22 0.25 0.88
CA ILE A 104 20.68 1.60 1.09
C ILE A 104 19.15 1.47 1.02
N PHE A 105 18.49 1.82 2.10
CA PHE A 105 17.02 1.77 2.19
C PHE A 105 16.44 3.17 2.36
N ILE A 106 15.64 3.63 1.41
CA ILE A 106 14.91 4.90 1.48
C ILE A 106 13.42 4.60 1.52
N ASP A 107 12.85 4.78 2.70
CA ASP A 107 11.42 4.59 2.95
C ASP A 107 10.63 5.88 2.74
N GLU A 108 9.35 5.74 2.39
CA GLU A 108 8.44 6.84 2.10
C GLU A 108 9.04 7.88 1.13
N LEU A 109 9.69 7.38 0.08
CA LEU A 109 10.36 8.18 -0.97
C LEU A 109 9.48 9.32 -1.53
N PRO A 110 8.16 9.14 -1.75
CA PRO A 110 7.29 10.19 -2.26
C PRO A 110 7.27 11.49 -1.43
N TRP A 111 7.56 11.42 -0.12
CA TRP A 111 7.60 12.59 0.74
C TRP A 111 8.84 13.47 0.54
N LEU A 112 9.91 12.91 -0.04
CA LEU A 112 11.15 13.64 -0.32
C LEU A 112 11.02 14.52 -1.56
N ASP A 113 10.15 14.15 -2.52
CA ASP A 113 9.89 14.91 -3.75
C ASP A 113 8.94 16.09 -3.46
N THR A 114 9.44 17.05 -2.70
CA THR A 114 8.69 18.28 -2.40
C THR A 114 8.70 19.23 -3.62
N PRO A 115 7.71 20.11 -3.77
CA PRO A 115 7.65 21.03 -4.91
C PRO A 115 8.95 21.86 -5.06
N LYS A 116 9.53 21.84 -6.27
CA LYS A 116 10.77 22.58 -6.61
C LYS A 116 12.02 22.16 -5.79
N SER A 117 12.06 20.93 -5.32
CA SER A 117 13.19 20.44 -4.52
C SER A 117 14.33 19.84 -5.33
N ASP A 118 14.11 19.58 -6.63
CA ASP A 118 15.05 18.89 -7.53
C ASP A 118 15.49 17.49 -7.02
N PHE A 119 14.67 16.89 -6.13
CA PHE A 119 14.95 15.59 -5.53
C PHE A 119 15.14 14.50 -6.59
N MET A 120 14.20 14.42 -7.56
CA MET A 120 14.27 13.41 -8.61
C MET A 120 15.52 13.56 -9.46
N MET A 121 15.91 14.79 -9.82
CA MET A 121 17.14 15.07 -10.55
C MET A 121 18.38 14.62 -9.77
N ALA A 122 18.41 14.87 -8.48
CA ALA A 122 19.54 14.48 -7.61
C ALA A 122 19.61 12.94 -7.46
N LEU A 123 18.48 12.25 -7.29
CA LEU A 123 18.41 10.79 -7.26
C LEU A 123 18.87 10.17 -8.60
N GLU A 124 18.41 10.71 -9.72
CA GLU A 124 18.83 10.31 -11.07
C GLU A 124 20.35 10.49 -11.26
N HIS A 125 20.88 11.62 -10.85
CA HIS A 125 22.33 11.90 -10.91
C HIS A 125 23.12 10.94 -10.02
N PHE A 126 22.67 10.70 -8.80
CA PHE A 126 23.31 9.74 -7.88
C PHE A 126 23.34 8.34 -8.50
N TRP A 127 22.21 7.86 -9.01
CA TRP A 127 22.12 6.51 -9.56
C TRP A 127 22.90 6.37 -10.87
N ASN A 128 22.59 7.20 -11.87
CA ASN A 128 23.16 7.07 -13.22
C ASN A 128 24.63 7.50 -13.28
N GLY A 129 24.99 8.56 -12.57
CA GLY A 129 26.33 9.13 -12.62
C GLY A 129 27.35 8.42 -11.73
N TRP A 130 26.89 7.65 -10.72
CA TRP A 130 27.82 7.07 -9.75
C TRP A 130 27.48 5.64 -9.33
N ALA A 131 26.25 5.36 -8.91
CA ALA A 131 25.91 4.05 -8.33
C ALA A 131 25.97 2.92 -9.33
N THR A 132 25.59 3.15 -10.59
CA THR A 132 25.65 2.15 -11.68
C THR A 132 27.08 1.77 -12.07
N ALA A 133 28.06 2.64 -11.89
CA ALA A 133 29.46 2.35 -12.14
C ALA A 133 30.10 1.46 -11.05
N ARG A 134 29.40 1.29 -9.92
CA ARG A 134 29.79 0.39 -8.84
C ARG A 134 29.12 -0.96 -9.02
N LYS A 135 29.62 -1.98 -8.30
CA LYS A 135 29.04 -3.33 -8.28
C LYS A 135 28.38 -3.68 -6.95
N ASP A 136 28.63 -2.89 -5.95
CA ASP A 136 28.39 -3.19 -4.54
C ASP A 136 27.19 -2.44 -3.91
N ILE A 137 26.34 -1.79 -4.71
CA ILE A 137 25.19 -1.05 -4.20
C ILE A 137 23.89 -1.83 -4.40
N LEU A 138 23.09 -1.91 -3.36
CA LEU A 138 21.68 -2.26 -3.42
C LEU A 138 20.86 -1.08 -2.89
N LEU A 139 20.24 -0.34 -3.81
CA LEU A 139 19.32 0.74 -3.48
C LEU A 139 17.89 0.20 -3.47
N ILE A 140 17.24 0.25 -2.32
CA ILE A 140 15.84 -0.14 -2.13
C ILE A 140 15.06 1.11 -1.80
N VAL A 141 14.03 1.39 -2.58
CA VAL A 141 13.11 2.50 -2.31
C VAL A 141 11.72 1.96 -2.09
N CYS A 142 10.99 2.55 -1.15
CA CYS A 142 9.59 2.21 -1.00
C CYS A 142 8.72 3.43 -0.67
N GLY A 143 7.41 3.25 -0.75
CA GLY A 143 6.46 4.28 -0.39
C GLY A 143 5.02 3.80 -0.50
N SER A 144 4.15 4.42 0.28
CA SER A 144 2.72 4.12 0.32
C SER A 144 1.93 4.80 -0.81
N ALA A 145 2.45 5.90 -1.39
CA ALA A 145 1.86 6.55 -2.56
C ALA A 145 2.22 5.77 -3.84
N THR A 146 1.51 4.67 -4.06
CA THR A 146 1.76 3.71 -5.15
C THR A 146 1.78 4.39 -6.51
N SER A 147 0.81 5.25 -6.81
CA SER A 147 0.74 5.99 -8.07
C SER A 147 1.94 6.91 -8.31
N TRP A 148 2.50 7.51 -7.25
CA TRP A 148 3.74 8.29 -7.36
C TRP A 148 4.93 7.39 -7.74
N ILE A 149 5.10 6.25 -7.06
CA ILE A 149 6.17 5.28 -7.37
C ILE A 149 6.04 4.79 -8.82
N ILE A 150 4.83 4.45 -9.25
CA ILE A 150 4.58 3.99 -10.62
C ILE A 150 4.92 5.08 -11.62
N SER A 151 4.44 6.30 -11.43
CA SER A 151 4.60 7.39 -12.41
C SER A 151 6.01 7.99 -12.42
N LYS A 152 6.65 8.13 -11.25
CA LYS A 152 7.93 8.84 -11.11
C LYS A 152 9.14 7.91 -11.13
N ILE A 153 8.99 6.66 -10.73
CA ILE A 153 10.08 5.70 -10.65
C ILE A 153 9.95 4.64 -11.74
N ILE A 154 8.81 3.94 -11.81
CA ILE A 154 8.64 2.77 -12.71
C ILE A 154 8.43 3.21 -14.16
N HIS A 155 7.52 4.13 -14.40
CA HIS A 155 7.19 4.68 -15.72
C HIS A 155 7.85 6.06 -15.94
N ASN A 156 9.01 6.29 -15.32
CA ASN A 156 9.76 7.51 -15.54
C ASN A 156 10.15 7.64 -17.03
N HIS A 157 9.89 8.80 -17.60
CA HIS A 157 10.30 9.13 -18.99
C HIS A 157 11.60 9.92 -19.04
N GLY A 158 12.21 10.20 -17.86
CA GLY A 158 13.50 10.91 -17.69
C GLY A 158 14.66 9.96 -17.47
N GLY A 159 15.63 10.39 -16.70
CA GLY A 159 16.90 9.69 -16.46
C GLY A 159 16.80 8.37 -15.71
N LEU A 160 15.69 8.08 -15.03
CA LEU A 160 15.44 6.77 -14.39
C LEU A 160 14.72 5.78 -15.31
N HIS A 161 14.46 6.14 -16.59
CA HIS A 161 13.83 5.23 -17.54
C HIS A 161 14.62 3.93 -17.69
N ASN A 162 13.97 2.77 -17.46
CA ASN A 162 14.59 1.44 -17.49
C ASN A 162 15.83 1.26 -16.57
N ARG A 163 15.92 2.04 -15.48
CA ARG A 163 17.04 1.94 -14.51
C ARG A 163 16.73 1.10 -13.29
N LEU A 164 15.46 0.78 -13.05
CA LEU A 164 15.10 -0.21 -12.05
C LEU A 164 15.54 -1.60 -12.50
N THR A 165 16.24 -2.30 -11.64
CA THR A 165 16.63 -3.71 -11.85
C THR A 165 15.59 -4.68 -11.28
N GLY A 166 14.77 -4.22 -10.31
CA GLY A 166 13.71 -5.01 -9.72
C GLY A 166 12.49 -4.18 -9.31
N ARG A 167 11.33 -4.81 -9.38
CA ARG A 167 10.04 -4.25 -8.97
C ARG A 167 9.30 -5.27 -8.14
N ILE A 168 8.88 -4.87 -6.94
CA ILE A 168 8.12 -5.72 -6.03
C ILE A 168 6.81 -5.00 -5.70
N LEU A 169 5.72 -5.44 -6.32
CA LEU A 169 4.37 -5.03 -5.95
C LEU A 169 3.90 -5.90 -4.79
N LEU A 170 3.91 -5.34 -3.59
CA LEU A 170 3.46 -6.06 -2.41
C LEU A 170 1.93 -6.01 -2.32
N GLN A 171 1.30 -7.14 -2.61
CA GLN A 171 -0.14 -7.32 -2.54
C GLN A 171 -0.61 -7.53 -1.07
N PRO A 172 -1.90 -7.32 -0.76
CA PRO A 172 -2.48 -7.86 0.46
C PRO A 172 -2.23 -9.36 0.59
N PHE A 173 -2.24 -9.89 1.80
CA PHE A 173 -2.16 -11.33 2.04
C PHE A 173 -3.27 -12.10 1.30
N SER A 174 -2.93 -13.25 0.76
CA SER A 174 -3.90 -14.26 0.34
C SER A 174 -4.60 -14.88 1.55
N LEU A 175 -5.64 -15.67 1.33
CA LEU A 175 -6.32 -16.39 2.42
C LEU A 175 -5.36 -17.33 3.16
N SER A 176 -4.46 -18.02 2.43
CA SER A 176 -3.45 -18.89 3.03
C SER A 176 -2.46 -18.12 3.90
N GLU A 177 -1.98 -16.95 3.43
CA GLU A 177 -1.09 -16.09 4.22
C GLU A 177 -1.82 -15.49 5.44
N CYS A 178 -3.13 -15.22 5.35
CA CYS A 178 -3.93 -14.81 6.51
C CYS A 178 -4.07 -15.93 7.54
N GLU A 179 -4.25 -17.19 7.11
CA GLU A 179 -4.26 -18.38 7.98
C GLU A 179 -2.92 -18.50 8.71
N GLU A 180 -1.80 -18.50 7.98
CA GLU A 180 -0.44 -18.53 8.56
C GLU A 180 -0.19 -17.36 9.53
N TYR A 181 -0.68 -16.16 9.19
CA TYR A 181 -0.50 -14.98 10.03
C TYR A 181 -1.34 -15.06 11.30
N ALA A 182 -2.58 -15.53 11.22
CA ALA A 182 -3.43 -15.76 12.39
C ALA A 182 -2.79 -16.78 13.34
N GLU A 183 -2.28 -17.88 12.81
CA GLU A 183 -1.53 -18.89 13.59
C GLU A 183 -0.31 -18.28 14.28
N SER A 184 0.46 -17.44 13.59
CA SER A 184 1.64 -16.75 14.14
C SER A 184 1.30 -15.80 15.29
N LEU A 185 0.08 -15.26 15.30
CA LEU A 185 -0.46 -14.43 16.39
C LEU A 185 -1.04 -15.28 17.54
N GLY A 186 -1.06 -16.61 17.40
CA GLY A 186 -1.66 -17.53 18.36
C GLY A 186 -3.19 -17.52 18.35
N LEU A 187 -3.80 -17.11 17.22
CA LEU A 187 -5.24 -17.12 17.03
C LEU A 187 -5.68 -18.50 16.56
N THR A 188 -6.61 -19.12 17.29
CA THR A 188 -7.21 -20.39 16.89
C THR A 188 -8.50 -20.11 16.14
N MET A 189 -8.47 -20.22 14.81
CA MET A 189 -9.60 -19.91 13.93
C MET A 189 -9.89 -21.05 12.97
N SER A 190 -11.18 -21.32 12.71
CA SER A 190 -11.57 -22.19 11.60
C SER A 190 -11.33 -21.44 10.26
N ARG A 191 -11.24 -22.19 9.16
CA ARG A 191 -11.12 -21.60 7.81
C ARG A 191 -12.30 -20.71 7.44
N GLU A 192 -13.49 -21.01 7.96
CA GLU A 192 -14.66 -20.14 7.81
C GLU A 192 -14.44 -18.80 8.51
N GLN A 193 -13.92 -18.82 9.75
CA GLN A 193 -13.59 -17.59 10.48
C GLN A 193 -12.47 -16.78 9.80
N ILE A 194 -11.45 -17.45 9.23
CA ILE A 194 -10.43 -16.79 8.41
C ILE A 194 -11.08 -16.09 7.20
N LEU A 195 -11.96 -16.78 6.49
CA LEU A 195 -12.67 -16.21 5.33
C LEU A 195 -13.56 -15.03 5.74
N GLU A 196 -14.32 -15.14 6.83
CA GLU A 196 -15.17 -14.05 7.34
C GLU A 196 -14.34 -12.82 7.69
N ASN A 197 -13.23 -12.98 8.42
CA ASN A 197 -12.32 -11.89 8.74
C ASN A 197 -11.69 -11.28 7.47
N TYR A 198 -11.32 -12.12 6.51
CA TYR A 198 -10.81 -11.64 5.22
C TYR A 198 -11.84 -10.80 4.47
N MET A 199 -13.12 -11.19 4.50
CA MET A 199 -14.19 -10.41 3.89
C MET A 199 -14.44 -9.06 4.59
N ILE A 200 -14.07 -8.94 5.85
CA ILE A 200 -14.19 -7.71 6.65
C ILE A 200 -12.96 -6.81 6.45
N MET A 201 -11.77 -7.35 6.66
CA MET A 201 -10.52 -6.60 6.75
C MET A 201 -9.63 -6.71 5.49
N GLY A 202 -9.97 -7.63 4.57
CA GLY A 202 -9.07 -8.02 3.50
C GLY A 202 -7.80 -8.69 4.05
N GLY A 203 -6.82 -8.89 3.17
CA GLY A 203 -5.52 -9.43 3.55
C GLY A 203 -4.53 -8.34 4.01
N ILE A 204 -4.96 -7.39 4.82
CA ILE A 204 -4.08 -6.31 5.30
C ILE A 204 -3.47 -6.69 6.65
N PRO A 205 -2.15 -7.05 6.71
CA PRO A 205 -1.52 -7.55 7.93
C PRO A 205 -1.71 -6.63 9.14
N TYR A 206 -1.64 -5.33 8.92
CA TYR A 206 -1.84 -4.33 9.97
C TYR A 206 -3.22 -4.43 10.63
N TYR A 207 -4.27 -4.75 9.89
CA TYR A 207 -5.62 -4.87 10.46
C TYR A 207 -5.73 -6.14 11.30
N TRP A 208 -5.17 -7.25 10.82
CA TRP A 208 -5.13 -8.52 11.52
C TRP A 208 -4.29 -8.45 12.80
N SER A 209 -3.25 -7.61 12.87
CA SER A 209 -2.39 -7.48 14.05
C SER A 209 -3.11 -6.93 15.29
N PHE A 210 -4.30 -6.39 15.15
CA PHE A 210 -5.13 -5.92 16.28
C PHE A 210 -5.98 -7.02 16.90
N MET A 211 -6.03 -8.21 16.31
CA MET A 211 -6.82 -9.31 16.84
C MET A 211 -6.17 -9.90 18.10
N SER A 212 -6.99 -10.12 19.12
CA SER A 212 -6.56 -10.71 20.39
C SER A 212 -7.02 -12.14 20.51
N LYS A 213 -6.11 -13.04 20.92
CA LYS A 213 -6.41 -14.45 21.21
C LYS A 213 -7.34 -14.66 22.41
N SER A 214 -7.50 -13.65 23.26
CA SER A 214 -8.39 -13.71 24.44
C SER A 214 -9.84 -13.39 24.11
N LEU A 215 -10.13 -12.95 22.89
CA LEU A 215 -11.45 -12.53 22.43
C LEU A 215 -11.97 -13.50 21.36
N SER A 216 -13.27 -13.73 21.35
CA SER A 216 -13.92 -14.39 20.20
C SER A 216 -13.78 -13.54 18.95
N GLN A 217 -13.99 -14.13 17.75
CA GLN A 217 -13.98 -13.40 16.49
C GLN A 217 -14.88 -12.17 16.51
N VAL A 218 -16.11 -12.32 16.98
CA VAL A 218 -17.11 -11.24 17.04
C VAL A 218 -16.66 -10.13 17.98
N GLN A 219 -16.12 -10.49 19.16
CA GLN A 219 -15.58 -9.53 20.12
C GLN A 219 -14.36 -8.77 19.55
N ASN A 220 -13.49 -9.44 18.79
CA ASN A 220 -12.38 -8.80 18.10
C ASN A 220 -12.87 -7.74 17.10
N ILE A 221 -13.84 -8.09 16.25
CA ILE A 221 -14.40 -7.16 15.28
C ILE A 221 -15.05 -5.98 15.97
N ASP A 222 -15.82 -6.22 17.04
CA ASP A 222 -16.44 -5.16 17.82
C ASP A 222 -15.40 -4.22 18.44
N ALA A 223 -14.39 -4.75 19.09
CA ALA A 223 -13.31 -3.98 19.71
C ALA A 223 -12.52 -3.16 18.67
N ILE A 224 -12.21 -3.73 17.50
CA ILE A 224 -11.37 -3.09 16.50
C ILE A 224 -12.13 -1.98 15.74
N PHE A 225 -13.40 -2.19 15.39
CA PHE A 225 -14.15 -1.31 14.49
C PHE A 225 -15.16 -0.39 15.19
N PHE A 226 -15.77 -0.84 16.27
CA PHE A 226 -16.94 -0.17 16.87
C PHE A 226 -16.69 0.40 18.24
N ALA A 227 -15.75 -0.14 19.03
CA ALA A 227 -15.39 0.43 20.31
C ALA A 227 -14.97 1.91 20.16
N ARG A 228 -15.17 2.70 21.22
CA ARG A 228 -14.87 4.14 21.23
C ARG A 228 -13.39 4.42 20.86
N ASP A 229 -12.49 3.56 21.29
CA ASP A 229 -11.05 3.55 21.05
C ASP A 229 -10.61 2.52 20.00
N GLY A 230 -11.55 1.96 19.23
CA GLY A 230 -11.29 0.95 18.21
C GLY A 230 -10.29 1.43 17.17
N GLN A 231 -9.25 0.61 16.92
CA GLN A 231 -8.09 0.96 16.12
C GLN A 231 -8.43 1.30 14.66
N LEU A 232 -9.48 0.71 14.11
CA LEU A 232 -9.93 0.93 12.73
C LEU A 232 -11.18 1.82 12.62
N ARG A 233 -11.68 2.36 13.73
CA ARG A 233 -12.88 3.20 13.73
C ARG A 233 -12.78 4.42 12.80
N ASN A 234 -11.63 5.09 12.79
CA ASN A 234 -11.36 6.28 11.98
C ASN A 234 -10.45 6.01 10.78
N GLU A 235 -10.12 4.72 10.55
CA GLU A 235 -9.14 4.33 9.54
C GLU A 235 -9.56 4.77 8.13
N PHE A 236 -10.84 4.69 7.79
CA PHE A 236 -11.34 5.00 6.45
C PHE A 236 -10.96 6.43 6.02
N SER A 237 -11.22 7.43 6.83
CA SER A 237 -10.87 8.82 6.53
C SER A 237 -9.36 9.02 6.49
N GLN A 238 -8.62 8.45 7.47
CA GLN A 238 -7.18 8.56 7.53
C GLN A 238 -6.48 7.88 6.33
N LEU A 239 -7.00 6.74 5.87
CA LEU A 239 -6.47 6.01 4.73
C LEU A 239 -6.53 6.87 3.45
N TYR A 240 -7.70 7.39 3.12
CA TYR A 240 -7.89 8.21 1.91
C TYR A 240 -7.13 9.54 1.99
N ALA A 241 -7.20 10.26 3.12
CA ALA A 241 -6.46 11.51 3.34
C ALA A 241 -4.93 11.34 3.26
N SER A 242 -4.41 10.15 3.60
CA SER A 242 -2.99 9.87 3.52
C SER A 242 -2.49 9.55 2.11
N LEU A 243 -3.35 9.04 1.23
CA LEU A 243 -3.01 8.62 -0.13
C LEU A 243 -3.27 9.73 -1.15
N PHE A 244 -4.26 10.56 -0.92
CA PHE A 244 -4.73 11.54 -1.89
C PHE A 244 -4.76 12.96 -1.31
N LYS A 245 -4.20 13.94 -2.03
CA LYS A 245 -4.16 15.35 -1.59
C LYS A 245 -5.56 15.97 -1.39
N LYS A 246 -6.54 15.50 -2.17
CA LYS A 246 -7.96 15.85 -2.09
C LYS A 246 -8.70 14.53 -2.18
N GLU A 247 -9.12 14.00 -1.06
CA GLU A 247 -9.70 12.66 -0.94
C GLU A 247 -11.18 12.59 -1.36
N GLU A 248 -11.91 13.71 -1.31
CA GLU A 248 -13.35 13.73 -1.51
C GLU A 248 -13.80 13.12 -2.87
N PRO A 249 -13.14 13.43 -4.01
CA PRO A 249 -13.51 12.81 -5.29
C PRO A 249 -13.25 11.30 -5.33
N TYR A 250 -12.24 10.81 -4.63
CA TYR A 250 -11.93 9.38 -4.55
C TYR A 250 -12.95 8.65 -3.70
N ILE A 251 -13.34 9.24 -2.56
CA ILE A 251 -14.40 8.73 -1.70
C ILE A 251 -15.74 8.70 -2.46
N ALA A 252 -16.06 9.74 -3.23
CA ALA A 252 -17.26 9.75 -4.06
C ALA A 252 -17.29 8.60 -5.08
N ILE A 253 -16.16 8.35 -5.75
CA ILE A 253 -16.02 7.24 -6.72
C ILE A 253 -16.23 5.89 -6.04
N VAL A 254 -15.53 5.59 -4.94
CA VAL A 254 -15.65 4.30 -4.26
C VAL A 254 -17.03 4.12 -3.63
N THR A 255 -17.67 5.20 -3.17
CA THR A 255 -19.05 5.19 -2.68
C THR A 255 -20.05 4.82 -3.79
N ALA A 256 -19.91 5.42 -4.98
CA ALA A 256 -20.72 5.06 -6.12
C ALA A 256 -20.50 3.59 -6.55
N LEU A 257 -19.24 3.14 -6.58
CA LEU A 257 -18.90 1.76 -6.94
C LEU A 257 -19.44 0.73 -5.93
N ALA A 258 -19.53 1.08 -4.66
CA ALA A 258 -20.09 0.21 -3.61
C ALA A 258 -21.58 -0.10 -3.83
N GLN A 259 -22.31 0.74 -4.56
CA GLN A 259 -23.74 0.55 -4.85
C GLN A 259 -24.01 -0.61 -5.83
N LYS A 260 -23.03 -0.95 -6.70
CA LYS A 260 -23.22 -1.93 -7.77
C LYS A 260 -22.07 -2.93 -7.80
N LYS A 261 -22.30 -4.13 -7.26
CA LYS A 261 -21.27 -5.16 -7.08
C LYS A 261 -20.52 -5.56 -8.35
N ILE A 262 -21.19 -5.59 -9.49
CA ILE A 262 -20.54 -5.90 -10.77
C ILE A 262 -19.71 -4.74 -11.31
N GLY A 263 -19.72 -3.59 -10.61
CA GLY A 263 -19.02 -2.37 -11.02
C GLY A 263 -19.86 -1.44 -11.90
N LEU A 264 -19.30 -0.27 -12.16
CA LEU A 264 -19.88 0.79 -13.00
C LEU A 264 -18.98 1.06 -14.19
N THR A 265 -19.60 1.43 -15.30
CA THR A 265 -18.89 2.06 -16.42
C THR A 265 -18.44 3.46 -16.06
N ARG A 266 -17.50 4.02 -16.84
CA ARG A 266 -17.06 5.41 -16.65
C ARG A 266 -18.22 6.42 -16.72
N SER A 267 -19.21 6.18 -17.60
CA SER A 267 -20.38 7.05 -17.75
C SER A 267 -21.29 7.00 -16.52
N GLU A 268 -21.54 5.81 -15.98
CA GLU A 268 -22.32 5.62 -14.74
C GLU A 268 -21.61 6.27 -13.53
N ILE A 269 -20.27 6.21 -13.46
CA ILE A 269 -19.51 6.90 -12.41
C ILE A 269 -19.70 8.43 -12.51
N ILE A 270 -19.63 9.00 -13.71
CA ILE A 270 -19.85 10.43 -13.92
C ILE A 270 -21.25 10.85 -13.47
N GLU A 271 -22.26 10.09 -13.88
CA GLU A 271 -23.67 10.33 -13.53
C GLU A 271 -23.89 10.24 -12.02
N SER A 272 -23.36 9.20 -11.36
CA SER A 272 -23.54 8.96 -9.92
C SER A 272 -22.77 9.92 -9.04
N THR A 273 -21.62 10.46 -9.51
CA THR A 273 -20.73 11.30 -8.68
C THR A 273 -20.82 12.79 -9.02
N GLY A 274 -21.35 13.16 -10.18
CA GLY A 274 -21.30 14.53 -10.71
C GLY A 274 -19.90 15.01 -11.11
N LEU A 275 -18.89 14.14 -11.11
CA LEU A 275 -17.53 14.48 -11.49
C LEU A 275 -17.42 14.74 -12.99
N ARG A 276 -16.58 15.72 -13.39
CA ARG A 276 -16.32 16.00 -14.80
C ARG A 276 -15.64 14.84 -15.50
N GLY A 277 -16.15 14.44 -16.66
CA GLY A 277 -15.65 13.34 -17.49
C GLY A 277 -14.36 13.65 -18.26
N ASN A 278 -13.38 14.28 -17.63
CA ASN A 278 -12.10 14.70 -18.22
C ASN A 278 -10.92 13.77 -17.84
N GLY A 279 -9.70 14.15 -18.22
CA GLY A 279 -8.47 13.43 -17.86
C GLY A 279 -8.23 13.32 -16.36
N GLY A 280 -8.78 14.25 -15.55
CA GLY A 280 -8.71 14.19 -14.10
C GLY A 280 -9.44 12.99 -13.50
N LEU A 281 -10.60 12.60 -14.06
CA LEU A 281 -11.30 11.39 -13.65
C LEU A 281 -10.51 10.13 -14.06
N THR A 282 -9.97 10.11 -15.28
CA THR A 282 -9.15 8.97 -15.75
C THR A 282 -7.98 8.73 -14.83
N ARG A 283 -7.27 9.80 -14.42
CA ARG A 283 -6.16 9.72 -13.48
C ARG A 283 -6.61 9.16 -12.11
N LYS A 284 -7.72 9.65 -11.55
CA LYS A 284 -8.23 9.15 -10.27
C LYS A 284 -8.61 7.67 -10.30
N LEU A 285 -9.21 7.22 -11.39
CA LEU A 285 -9.53 5.80 -11.58
C LEU A 285 -8.26 4.95 -11.68
N SER A 286 -7.23 5.41 -12.40
CA SER A 286 -5.91 4.75 -12.45
C SER A 286 -5.26 4.69 -11.06
N GLU A 287 -5.25 5.81 -10.33
CA GLU A 287 -4.67 5.88 -8.98
C GLU A 287 -5.38 4.93 -7.99
N LEU A 288 -6.71 4.83 -8.05
CA LEU A 288 -7.47 3.87 -7.23
C LEU A 288 -7.16 2.42 -7.60
N GLU A 289 -6.98 2.12 -8.90
CA GLU A 289 -6.62 0.79 -9.39
C GLU A 289 -5.20 0.42 -8.95
N GLU A 290 -4.24 1.31 -9.15
CA GLU A 290 -2.84 1.14 -8.73
C GLU A 290 -2.68 0.96 -7.22
N CYS A 291 -3.54 1.64 -6.43
CA CYS A 291 -3.60 1.47 -4.98
C CYS A 291 -4.37 0.22 -4.54
N GLY A 292 -4.96 -0.56 -5.45
CA GLY A 292 -5.66 -1.80 -5.15
C GLY A 292 -7.04 -1.63 -4.51
N PHE A 293 -7.67 -0.45 -4.66
CA PHE A 293 -9.04 -0.25 -4.20
C PHE A 293 -10.08 -0.76 -5.19
N ILE A 294 -9.80 -0.57 -6.48
CA ILE A 294 -10.70 -0.98 -7.55
C ILE A 294 -9.95 -1.84 -8.56
N ARG A 295 -10.69 -2.57 -9.36
CA ARG A 295 -10.18 -3.21 -10.57
C ARG A 295 -10.96 -2.76 -11.78
N LYS A 296 -10.27 -2.65 -12.91
CA LYS A 296 -10.86 -2.42 -14.21
C LYS A 296 -10.92 -3.75 -14.97
N TYR A 297 -12.05 -4.07 -15.55
CA TYR A 297 -12.18 -5.24 -16.39
C TYR A 297 -13.14 -5.00 -17.56
N SER A 298 -12.94 -5.73 -18.64
CA SER A 298 -13.79 -5.64 -19.84
C SER A 298 -14.43 -7.01 -20.08
N THR A 299 -15.70 -7.01 -20.40
CA THR A 299 -16.36 -8.24 -20.85
C THR A 299 -15.86 -8.60 -22.25
N PRO A 300 -15.54 -9.86 -22.52
CA PRO A 300 -15.16 -10.30 -23.88
C PRO A 300 -16.17 -9.80 -24.92
N GLY A 301 -15.66 -9.26 -26.05
CA GLY A 301 -16.49 -8.73 -27.13
C GLY A 301 -16.98 -7.29 -26.96
N LYS A 302 -16.75 -6.63 -25.80
CA LYS A 302 -17.10 -5.21 -25.61
C LYS A 302 -15.91 -4.27 -25.90
N LYS A 303 -16.22 -3.04 -26.28
CA LYS A 303 -15.18 -2.01 -26.55
C LYS A 303 -14.54 -1.55 -25.24
N ALA A 304 -13.31 -1.08 -25.28
CA ALA A 304 -12.56 -0.56 -24.13
C ALA A 304 -13.29 0.56 -23.36
N LYS A 305 -14.15 1.33 -24.04
CA LYS A 305 -15.00 2.36 -23.41
C LYS A 305 -16.07 1.82 -22.47
N ASP A 306 -16.45 0.53 -22.65
CA ASP A 306 -17.48 -0.15 -21.88
C ASP A 306 -16.87 -0.96 -20.71
N ALA A 307 -15.59 -0.72 -20.40
CA ALA A 307 -14.93 -1.33 -19.26
C ALA A 307 -15.64 -0.97 -17.95
N LEU A 308 -15.73 -1.95 -17.07
CA LEU A 308 -16.32 -1.80 -15.74
C LEU A 308 -15.21 -1.55 -14.72
N TYR A 309 -15.48 -0.67 -13.78
CA TYR A 309 -14.68 -0.44 -12.59
C TYR A 309 -15.43 -1.02 -11.40
N GLN A 310 -14.78 -1.88 -10.66
CA GLN A 310 -15.36 -2.58 -9.51
C GLN A 310 -14.56 -2.30 -8.26
N LEU A 311 -15.21 -1.95 -7.17
CA LEU A 311 -14.61 -1.84 -5.85
C LEU A 311 -14.28 -3.25 -5.34
N ILE A 312 -13.01 -3.48 -4.98
CA ILE A 312 -12.50 -4.78 -4.52
C ILE A 312 -11.93 -4.73 -3.10
N ASP A 313 -11.79 -3.55 -2.54
CA ASP A 313 -11.29 -3.39 -1.18
C ASP A 313 -12.37 -3.74 -0.13
N ASN A 314 -12.18 -4.86 0.54
CA ASN A 314 -13.14 -5.40 1.51
C ASN A 314 -13.41 -4.42 2.66
N TYR A 315 -12.37 -3.80 3.21
CA TYR A 315 -12.51 -2.82 4.29
C TYR A 315 -13.35 -1.60 3.85
N THR A 316 -13.07 -1.04 2.67
CA THR A 316 -13.86 0.06 2.10
C THR A 316 -15.31 -0.34 1.85
N LEU A 317 -15.54 -1.54 1.29
CA LEU A 317 -16.88 -2.09 1.09
C LEU A 317 -17.67 -2.19 2.39
N LEU A 318 -17.04 -2.71 3.45
CA LEU A 318 -17.66 -2.81 4.76
C LEU A 318 -18.06 -1.44 5.30
N VAL A 319 -17.11 -0.49 5.34
CA VAL A 319 -17.35 0.84 5.93
C VAL A 319 -18.45 1.61 5.18
N ILE A 320 -18.45 1.56 3.84
CA ILE A 320 -19.49 2.23 3.05
C ILE A 320 -20.83 1.53 3.26
N GLY A 321 -20.87 0.20 3.28
CA GLY A 321 -22.07 -0.57 3.53
C GLY A 321 -22.70 -0.25 4.90
N LEU A 322 -21.88 -0.11 5.94
CA LEU A 322 -22.35 0.29 7.27
C LEU A 322 -22.90 1.72 7.31
N LYS A 323 -22.29 2.68 6.60
CA LYS A 323 -22.75 4.07 6.52
C LYS A 323 -24.10 4.22 5.82
N HIS A 324 -24.40 3.38 4.84
CA HIS A 324 -25.69 3.39 4.13
C HIS A 324 -26.82 2.74 4.93
N ASN A 325 -26.51 1.90 5.91
CA ASN A 325 -27.52 1.36 6.81
C ASN A 325 -27.79 2.38 7.92
N THR A 326 -29.01 2.90 7.97
CA THR A 326 -29.51 3.87 8.97
C THR A 326 -29.27 3.48 10.44
N LEU A 327 -28.92 2.23 10.72
CA LEU A 327 -28.56 1.70 12.03
C LEU A 327 -27.20 2.23 12.57
N TYR A 328 -26.33 2.76 11.71
CA TYR A 328 -25.07 3.38 12.16
C TYR A 328 -25.26 4.82 12.66
N GLN A 329 -26.40 5.45 12.33
CA GLN A 329 -26.72 6.84 12.74
C GLN A 329 -27.41 6.94 14.09
N SER A 330 -27.91 5.85 14.66
CA SER A 330 -28.56 5.84 15.96
C SER A 330 -27.63 5.31 17.04
N ASN A 331 -27.04 6.23 17.78
CA ASN A 331 -26.49 6.10 19.13
C ASN A 331 -25.61 4.88 19.48
N SER A 332 -24.40 5.21 19.84
CA SER A 332 -23.32 4.41 20.41
C SER A 332 -23.65 3.60 21.70
N GLU A 333 -24.88 3.37 22.04
CA GLU A 333 -25.29 2.70 23.29
C GLU A 333 -25.83 1.26 23.12
N ASN A 334 -26.03 0.77 21.89
CA ASN A 334 -26.55 -0.59 21.66
C ASN A 334 -25.56 -1.49 20.91
N VAL A 335 -24.55 -1.98 21.61
CA VAL A 335 -23.55 -2.96 21.12
C VAL A 335 -24.22 -4.22 20.55
N HIS A 336 -25.31 -4.70 21.12
CA HIS A 336 -26.05 -5.87 20.64
C HIS A 336 -26.70 -5.70 19.26
N SER A 337 -27.14 -4.49 18.90
CA SER A 337 -27.74 -4.22 17.60
C SER A 337 -26.67 -4.17 16.48
N SER A 338 -25.46 -3.73 16.79
CA SER A 338 -24.32 -3.68 15.85
C SER A 338 -23.87 -5.08 15.47
N LEU A 339 -23.79 -6.00 16.42
CA LEU A 339 -23.40 -7.39 16.22
C LEU A 339 -24.42 -8.18 15.37
N PHE A 340 -25.71 -7.97 15.64
CA PHE A 340 -26.78 -8.60 14.86
C PHE A 340 -26.80 -8.10 13.43
N THR A 341 -26.54 -6.82 13.23
CA THR A 341 -26.46 -6.16 11.92
C THR A 341 -25.22 -6.63 11.17
N LEU A 342 -24.07 -6.75 11.82
CA LEU A 342 -22.83 -7.25 11.21
C LEU A 342 -23.00 -8.72 10.79
N ARG A 343 -23.58 -9.56 11.65
CA ARG A 343 -23.83 -10.97 11.32
C ARG A 343 -24.76 -11.12 10.12
N ASN A 344 -25.84 -10.36 10.08
CA ASN A 344 -26.75 -10.37 8.93
C ASN A 344 -26.09 -9.77 7.68
N TYR A 345 -25.27 -8.72 7.82
CA TYR A 345 -24.54 -8.12 6.70
C TYR A 345 -23.45 -9.05 6.18
N THR A 346 -22.67 -9.66 7.08
CA THR A 346 -21.64 -10.64 6.72
C THR A 346 -22.26 -11.85 6.05
N ILE A 347 -23.39 -12.34 6.54
CA ILE A 347 -24.13 -13.46 5.94
C ILE A 347 -24.69 -13.06 4.57
N ILE A 348 -25.35 -11.92 4.43
CA ILE A 348 -25.93 -11.45 3.16
C ILE A 348 -24.80 -11.13 2.15
N PHE A 349 -23.72 -10.51 2.61
CA PHE A 349 -22.53 -10.24 1.78
C PHE A 349 -21.82 -11.54 1.38
N PHE A 350 -21.74 -12.50 2.30
CA PHE A 350 -21.19 -13.83 2.10
C PHE A 350 -21.96 -14.60 1.01
N TYR A 351 -23.28 -14.73 1.15
CA TYR A 351 -24.10 -15.40 0.13
C TYR A 351 -24.02 -14.70 -1.24
N GLN A 352 -24.04 -13.38 -1.26
CA GLN A 352 -24.01 -12.64 -2.51
C GLN A 352 -22.63 -12.61 -3.18
N SER A 353 -21.53 -12.64 -2.41
CA SER A 353 -20.15 -12.67 -2.95
C SER A 353 -19.78 -14.06 -3.45
N ILE A 354 -20.13 -15.11 -2.71
CA ILE A 354 -19.93 -16.50 -3.14
C ILE A 354 -20.79 -16.80 -4.37
N TYR A 355 -22.04 -16.36 -4.40
CA TYR A 355 -22.92 -16.59 -5.55
C TYR A 355 -22.41 -15.87 -6.82
N SER A 356 -21.85 -14.68 -6.67
CA SER A 356 -21.19 -13.96 -7.77
C SER A 356 -19.91 -14.65 -8.24
N TYR A 357 -19.11 -15.20 -7.30
CA TYR A 357 -17.89 -15.92 -7.62
C TYR A 357 -18.18 -17.26 -8.31
N PHE A 358 -19.14 -18.05 -7.80
CA PHE A 358 -19.54 -19.30 -8.43
C PHE A 358 -20.19 -19.08 -9.81
N ARG A 359 -20.97 -18.04 -10.00
CA ARG A 359 -21.55 -17.70 -11.28
C ARG A 359 -20.48 -17.27 -12.31
N TYR A 360 -19.38 -16.69 -11.84
CA TYR A 360 -18.24 -16.33 -12.69
C TYR A 360 -17.39 -17.54 -13.06
N VAL A 361 -17.16 -18.43 -12.11
CA VAL A 361 -16.39 -19.68 -12.32
C VAL A 361 -17.18 -20.67 -13.17
N SER A 362 -18.49 -20.81 -12.97
CA SER A 362 -19.33 -21.70 -13.79
C SER A 362 -19.45 -21.24 -15.25
N HIS A 363 -19.29 -19.95 -15.55
CA HIS A 363 -19.23 -19.47 -16.94
C HIS A 363 -17.91 -19.75 -17.64
N PHE A 364 -16.84 -20.07 -16.90
CA PHE A 364 -15.52 -20.40 -17.47
C PHE A 364 -15.29 -21.92 -17.64
N PHE A 365 -16.15 -22.75 -17.05
CA PHE A 365 -16.06 -24.23 -17.16
C PHE A 365 -17.13 -24.85 -18.05
N ILE A 366 -17.97 -24.05 -18.74
CA ILE A 366 -18.95 -24.52 -19.73
C ILE A 366 -18.67 -23.82 -21.08
N VAL A 367 -17.44 -24.00 -21.57
CA VAL A 367 -17.11 -23.89 -23.01
C VAL A 367 -16.06 -24.95 -23.31
#